data_c42dab7ae0c27a3ed56e5c8691f9a5fe
#
_entry.id   c42dab7ae0c27a3ed56e5c8691f9a5fe
#
_cell.length_a   1.000
_cell.length_b   1.000
_cell.length_c   1.000
_cell.angle_alpha   90.00
_cell.angle_beta   90.00
_cell.angle_gamma   90.00
#
_symmetry.space_group_name_H-M   'P 1'
#
loop_
_entity.id
_entity.type
_entity.pdbx_description
1 polymer ?
#
loop_
_entity_poly.entity_id
_entity_poly.type
_entity_poly.pdbx_seq_one_letter_code
_entity_poly.pdbx_strand_id
1 'polypeptide(L)'
;MLIVFQATVAFGQQKLPVIKAANEKAFIHDGDNVKMAWHLDPAAKPDVYYVNIPAKKSTVKLVTDQGSLIFHTQPNGSYPFLVILNEKDTCHIEIRSQLPPDLPKISIAGFRHSPLIIPFELRGSKIYLKGQLGQKEVMIQFDLGAGTGVVNKNASANLGLSFSSHTLVSNTSGVNKERTSQDNVLRIGNVEWRKVSFTEVGNMQPFEDIIIGNSFFRNKVIEINYDTKQFIVCDRLPAGLKGYRKLPVYYEQHRPMFKARICQNGRRYDHWFLFDTGRDGTMLLGEDFTGLDGNWVSLQPLMIINGRKIVRLDAEIAGISFKDIVTNAADPAKPNGCPSLFGNQLLGQFNLILDNINGKLYLKANSRLGEPYSDYKSYLKELEKNTQEHQ
;
A
#
# COMPACT_ATOMS: atom_id res chain seq x y z
N MET A 1 -2.72 -34.42 -58.01
CA MET A 1 -2.06 -35.03 -56.83
C MET A 1 -1.51 -33.92 -56.01
N LEU A 2 -2.29 -33.51 -54.98
CA LEU A 2 -1.97 -32.36 -54.13
C LEU A 2 -1.25 -32.88 -52.87
N ILE A 3 0.03 -32.58 -52.73
CA ILE A 3 0.82 -32.98 -51.56
C ILE A 3 0.63 -31.89 -50.50
N VAL A 4 -0.11 -32.19 -49.41
CA VAL A 4 -0.26 -31.35 -48.24
C VAL A 4 0.91 -31.62 -47.30
N PHE A 5 1.83 -30.68 -47.16
CA PHE A 5 2.84 -30.70 -46.11
C PHE A 5 2.18 -30.28 -44.80
N GLN A 6 1.98 -31.21 -43.87
CA GLN A 6 1.71 -30.91 -42.49
C GLN A 6 3.04 -30.52 -41.81
N ALA A 7 3.18 -29.24 -41.51
CA ALA A 7 4.27 -28.77 -40.64
C ALA A 7 3.94 -29.17 -39.20
N THR A 8 4.56 -30.23 -38.70
CA THR A 8 4.61 -30.54 -37.25
C THR A 8 5.46 -29.51 -36.55
N VAL A 9 4.82 -28.61 -35.83
CA VAL A 9 5.51 -27.69 -34.88
C VAL A 9 6.00 -28.56 -33.72
N ALA A 10 7.28 -28.92 -33.75
CA ALA A 10 7.95 -29.53 -32.61
C ALA A 10 8.04 -28.47 -31.51
N PHE A 11 7.24 -28.59 -30.45
CA PHE A 11 7.45 -27.88 -29.21
C PHE A 11 8.72 -28.45 -28.57
N GLY A 12 9.87 -27.84 -28.87
CA GLY A 12 11.10 -28.10 -28.16
C GLY A 12 10.87 -27.68 -26.71
N GLN A 13 11.11 -28.58 -25.75
CA GLN A 13 11.15 -28.22 -24.31
C GLN A 13 12.17 -27.12 -24.13
N GLN A 14 11.71 -25.89 -23.95
CA GLN A 14 12.58 -24.75 -23.67
C GLN A 14 13.21 -25.00 -22.30
N LYS A 15 14.52 -25.20 -22.25
CA LYS A 15 15.25 -25.44 -21.01
C LYS A 15 15.08 -24.24 -20.09
N LEU A 16 14.52 -24.44 -18.91
CA LEU A 16 14.32 -23.37 -17.94
C LEU A 16 15.66 -22.72 -17.56
N PRO A 17 15.69 -21.41 -17.35
CA PRO A 17 16.84 -20.75 -16.72
C PRO A 17 17.15 -21.38 -15.36
N VAL A 18 18.44 -21.53 -15.05
CA VAL A 18 18.91 -22.12 -13.79
C VAL A 18 19.92 -21.20 -13.14
N ILE A 19 19.81 -21.00 -11.85
CA ILE A 19 20.79 -20.30 -11.00
C ILE A 19 21.07 -21.14 -9.77
N LYS A 20 22.22 -20.93 -9.11
CA LYS A 20 22.59 -21.60 -7.87
C LYS A 20 22.45 -20.69 -6.65
N ALA A 21 22.26 -21.29 -5.48
CA ALA A 21 22.31 -20.64 -4.18
C ALA A 21 22.92 -21.59 -3.14
N ALA A 22 23.77 -21.07 -2.25
CA ALA A 22 24.35 -21.82 -1.14
C ALA A 22 23.57 -21.67 0.18
N ASN A 23 22.50 -20.85 0.19
CA ASN A 23 21.60 -20.69 1.33
C ASN A 23 20.20 -20.30 0.87
N GLU A 24 19.23 -20.34 1.76
CA GLU A 24 17.81 -20.09 1.48
C GLU A 24 17.45 -18.61 1.29
N LYS A 25 18.44 -17.69 1.35
CA LYS A 25 18.20 -16.25 1.24
C LYS A 25 18.41 -15.77 -0.19
N ALA A 26 17.41 -15.17 -0.75
CA ALA A 26 17.50 -14.46 -2.03
C ALA A 26 16.86 -13.07 -1.90
N PHE A 27 17.01 -12.27 -2.95
CA PHE A 27 16.36 -10.96 -3.06
C PHE A 27 15.71 -10.84 -4.43
N ILE A 28 14.50 -10.28 -4.44
CA ILE A 28 13.82 -9.88 -5.66
C ILE A 28 13.85 -8.36 -5.77
N HIS A 29 14.32 -7.86 -6.90
CA HIS A 29 14.24 -6.47 -7.29
C HIS A 29 13.25 -6.34 -8.45
N ASP A 30 12.17 -5.59 -8.30
CA ASP A 30 11.21 -5.32 -9.35
C ASP A 30 11.24 -3.83 -9.72
N GLY A 31 11.81 -3.53 -10.88
CA GLY A 31 12.20 -2.18 -11.25
C GLY A 31 13.21 -1.59 -10.27
N ASP A 32 13.16 -0.27 -10.13
CA ASP A 32 14.13 0.47 -9.30
C ASP A 32 13.71 0.58 -7.82
N ASN A 33 12.44 0.37 -7.51
CA ASN A 33 11.88 0.76 -6.22
C ASN A 33 11.53 -0.42 -5.32
N VAL A 34 11.16 -1.58 -5.88
CA VAL A 34 10.78 -2.74 -5.07
C VAL A 34 11.99 -3.63 -4.86
N LYS A 35 12.37 -3.78 -3.58
CA LYS A 35 13.43 -4.69 -3.13
C LYS A 35 12.89 -5.47 -1.95
N MET A 36 12.83 -6.78 -2.06
CA MET A 36 12.32 -7.62 -0.98
C MET A 36 13.18 -8.86 -0.78
N ALA A 37 13.29 -9.27 0.46
CA ALA A 37 13.87 -10.56 0.80
C ALA A 37 12.92 -11.68 0.32
N TRP A 38 13.51 -12.75 -0.19
CA TRP A 38 12.80 -13.94 -0.66
C TRP A 38 13.42 -15.18 0.00
N HIS A 39 12.59 -16.02 0.58
CA HIS A 39 13.02 -17.28 1.13
C HIS A 39 12.87 -18.37 0.08
N LEU A 40 13.95 -19.05 -0.24
CA LEU A 40 13.97 -20.16 -1.19
C LEU A 40 13.41 -21.42 -0.53
N ASP A 41 12.23 -21.86 -0.93
CA ASP A 41 11.55 -23.04 -0.38
C ASP A 41 11.39 -24.13 -1.45
N PRO A 42 12.13 -25.26 -1.35
CA PRO A 42 11.99 -26.39 -2.27
C PRO A 42 10.61 -27.08 -2.21
N ALA A 43 9.84 -26.89 -1.14
CA ALA A 43 8.50 -27.44 -1.00
C ALA A 43 7.43 -26.65 -1.77
N ALA A 44 7.62 -25.37 -1.96
CA ALA A 44 6.73 -24.52 -2.77
C ALA A 44 6.93 -24.79 -4.27
N LYS A 45 5.88 -25.27 -4.98
CA LYS A 45 5.98 -25.68 -6.41
C LYS A 45 4.76 -25.27 -7.23
N PRO A 46 4.81 -24.17 -7.99
CA PRO A 46 5.86 -23.14 -7.98
C PRO A 46 5.70 -22.17 -6.80
N ASP A 47 6.82 -21.62 -6.34
CA ASP A 47 6.84 -20.42 -5.52
C ASP A 47 6.73 -19.20 -6.47
N VAL A 48 5.72 -18.33 -6.27
CA VAL A 48 5.34 -17.33 -7.29
C VAL A 48 5.53 -15.91 -6.78
N TYR A 49 6.38 -15.17 -7.48
CA TYR A 49 6.47 -13.72 -7.35
C TYR A 49 5.52 -13.01 -8.34
N TYR A 50 4.63 -12.17 -7.83
CA TYR A 50 3.74 -11.34 -8.64
C TYR A 50 4.33 -9.94 -8.83
N VAL A 51 4.52 -9.54 -10.10
CA VAL A 51 5.09 -8.23 -10.47
C VAL A 51 4.26 -7.09 -9.88
N ASN A 52 4.93 -6.10 -9.36
CA ASN A 52 4.31 -4.97 -8.63
C ASN A 52 3.28 -4.21 -9.46
N ILE A 53 3.58 -3.94 -10.75
CA ILE A 53 2.67 -3.28 -11.69
C ILE A 53 2.53 -4.16 -12.94
N PRO A 54 1.63 -5.16 -12.94
CA PRO A 54 1.58 -6.20 -13.96
C PRO A 54 1.27 -5.72 -15.39
N ALA A 55 0.53 -4.60 -15.52
CA ALA A 55 0.16 -4.05 -16.83
C ALA A 55 1.33 -3.38 -17.57
N LYS A 56 2.48 -3.23 -16.92
CA LYS A 56 3.67 -2.59 -17.49
C LYS A 56 4.77 -3.59 -17.79
N LYS A 57 5.57 -3.23 -18.80
CA LYS A 57 6.90 -3.80 -18.96
C LYS A 57 7.78 -3.40 -17.78
N SER A 58 8.41 -4.36 -17.15
CA SER A 58 9.33 -4.16 -16.03
C SER A 58 10.55 -5.04 -16.18
N THR A 59 11.57 -4.78 -15.38
CA THR A 59 12.72 -5.66 -15.23
C THR A 59 12.71 -6.21 -13.82
N VAL A 60 12.58 -7.53 -13.69
CA VAL A 60 12.63 -8.23 -12.41
C VAL A 60 13.94 -8.99 -12.33
N LYS A 61 14.69 -8.80 -11.23
CA LYS A 61 15.97 -9.47 -10.99
C LYS A 61 15.86 -10.30 -9.70
N LEU A 62 16.13 -11.60 -9.81
CA LEU A 62 16.42 -12.44 -8.64
C LEU A 62 17.92 -12.40 -8.38
N VAL A 63 18.30 -12.24 -7.12
CA VAL A 63 19.70 -12.24 -6.66
C VAL A 63 19.85 -13.29 -5.56
N THR A 64 20.79 -14.20 -5.74
CA THR A 64 21.25 -15.15 -4.72
C THR A 64 22.68 -14.80 -4.30
N ASP A 65 23.24 -15.51 -3.34
CA ASP A 65 24.65 -15.41 -2.95
C ASP A 65 25.63 -15.90 -4.04
N GLN A 66 25.13 -16.67 -5.04
CA GLN A 66 25.96 -17.23 -6.11
C GLN A 66 25.71 -16.61 -7.48
N GLY A 67 24.77 -15.65 -7.62
CA GLY A 67 24.51 -15.00 -8.91
C GLY A 67 23.20 -14.26 -9.00
N SER A 68 22.79 -13.96 -10.25
CA SER A 68 21.51 -13.31 -10.49
C SER A 68 20.89 -13.70 -11.84
N LEU A 69 19.55 -13.71 -11.90
CA LEU A 69 18.77 -13.83 -13.15
C LEU A 69 17.98 -12.55 -13.37
N ILE A 70 17.89 -12.12 -14.62
CA ILE A 70 17.15 -10.92 -15.04
C ILE A 70 16.05 -11.32 -16.01
N PHE A 71 14.84 -10.84 -15.75
CA PHE A 71 13.64 -11.07 -16.56
C PHE A 71 13.08 -9.75 -17.04
N HIS A 72 12.89 -9.60 -18.36
CA HIS A 72 12.17 -8.47 -18.96
C HIS A 72 10.70 -8.85 -19.11
N THR A 73 9.90 -8.46 -18.12
CA THR A 73 8.51 -8.89 -18.05
C THR A 73 7.61 -8.09 -18.98
N GLN A 74 6.62 -8.79 -19.55
CA GLN A 74 5.54 -8.23 -20.36
C GLN A 74 4.20 -8.43 -19.62
N PRO A 75 3.17 -7.61 -19.88
CA PRO A 75 1.85 -7.85 -19.32
C PRO A 75 1.36 -9.28 -19.58
N ASN A 76 0.75 -9.91 -18.58
CA ASN A 76 0.26 -11.30 -18.61
C ASN A 76 1.36 -12.37 -18.85
N GLY A 77 2.63 -12.02 -18.67
CA GLY A 77 3.76 -12.94 -18.83
C GLY A 77 3.93 -13.89 -17.63
N SER A 78 4.50 -15.06 -17.92
CA SER A 78 4.89 -16.10 -16.96
C SER A 78 6.33 -16.49 -17.26
N TYR A 79 7.20 -16.47 -16.23
CA TYR A 79 8.66 -16.65 -16.37
C TYR A 79 9.14 -17.68 -15.34
N PRO A 80 8.96 -18.99 -15.63
CA PRO A 80 9.44 -20.05 -14.74
C PRO A 80 10.95 -20.22 -14.83
N PHE A 81 11.58 -20.55 -13.69
CA PHE A 81 13.01 -20.84 -13.59
C PHE A 81 13.31 -21.72 -12.38
N LEU A 82 14.54 -22.19 -12.26
CA LEU A 82 15.00 -23.07 -11.20
C LEU A 82 16.14 -22.43 -10.40
N VAL A 83 16.10 -22.62 -9.08
CA VAL A 83 17.23 -22.35 -8.19
C VAL A 83 17.71 -23.67 -7.61
N ILE A 84 18.98 -24.03 -7.87
CA ILE A 84 19.62 -25.18 -7.25
C ILE A 84 20.19 -24.73 -5.91
N LEU A 85 19.53 -25.17 -4.83
CA LEU A 85 19.89 -24.82 -3.45
C LEU A 85 20.84 -25.86 -2.88
N ASN A 86 22.00 -25.43 -2.37
CA ASN A 86 23.02 -26.28 -1.75
C ASN A 86 23.47 -27.46 -2.64
N GLU A 87 23.45 -27.28 -3.96
CA GLU A 87 23.77 -28.32 -4.97
C GLU A 87 22.89 -29.60 -4.88
N LYS A 88 21.83 -29.58 -4.09
CA LYS A 88 21.01 -30.74 -3.77
C LYS A 88 19.54 -30.52 -4.08
N ASP A 89 18.94 -29.47 -3.53
CA ASP A 89 17.51 -29.22 -3.61
C ASP A 89 17.18 -28.31 -4.78
N THR A 90 15.99 -28.43 -5.34
CA THR A 90 15.54 -27.60 -6.47
C THR A 90 14.31 -26.80 -6.07
N CYS A 91 14.43 -25.49 -6.04
CA CYS A 91 13.30 -24.56 -5.90
C CYS A 91 12.74 -24.23 -7.28
N HIS A 92 11.43 -24.45 -7.46
CA HIS A 92 10.70 -24.07 -8.65
C HIS A 92 10.07 -22.70 -8.45
N ILE A 93 10.61 -21.68 -9.08
CA ILE A 93 10.14 -20.30 -8.92
C ILE A 93 9.54 -19.80 -10.23
N GLU A 94 8.54 -18.95 -10.11
CA GLU A 94 7.89 -18.32 -11.25
C GLU A 94 7.67 -16.82 -10.98
N ILE A 95 8.04 -15.96 -11.93
CA ILE A 95 7.67 -14.55 -11.95
C ILE A 95 6.43 -14.40 -12.83
N ARG A 96 5.35 -13.80 -12.29
CA ARG A 96 4.09 -13.57 -13.02
C ARG A 96 3.75 -12.10 -13.11
N SER A 97 3.53 -11.62 -14.34
CA SER A 97 2.99 -10.27 -14.58
C SER A 97 1.47 -10.27 -14.55
N GLN A 98 0.91 -10.67 -13.41
CA GLN A 98 -0.52 -10.71 -13.09
C GLN A 98 -0.73 -10.25 -11.66
N LEU A 99 -1.96 -9.94 -11.29
CA LEU A 99 -2.29 -9.70 -9.88
C LEU A 99 -2.41 -11.04 -9.14
N PRO A 100 -2.05 -11.08 -7.84
CA PRO A 100 -2.27 -12.24 -7.00
C PRO A 100 -3.73 -12.74 -7.06
N PRO A 101 -3.97 -14.06 -7.11
CA PRO A 101 -5.32 -14.62 -7.26
C PRO A 101 -6.18 -14.51 -5.99
N ASP A 102 -5.57 -14.28 -4.86
CA ASP A 102 -6.17 -14.12 -3.52
C ASP A 102 -6.72 -12.71 -3.26
N LEU A 103 -6.43 -11.76 -4.15
CA LEU A 103 -7.01 -10.42 -4.03
C LEU A 103 -8.54 -10.45 -4.14
N PRO A 104 -9.24 -9.59 -3.39
CA PRO A 104 -10.69 -9.48 -3.48
C PRO A 104 -11.15 -9.28 -4.93
N LYS A 105 -12.07 -10.13 -5.39
CA LYS A 105 -12.58 -10.05 -6.76
C LYS A 105 -13.83 -9.18 -6.79
N ILE A 106 -13.77 -8.12 -7.57
CA ILE A 106 -14.92 -7.26 -7.83
C ILE A 106 -15.85 -7.99 -8.79
N SER A 107 -17.08 -8.24 -8.35
CA SER A 107 -18.20 -8.62 -9.20
C SER A 107 -19.20 -7.47 -9.20
N ILE A 108 -19.43 -6.89 -10.37
CA ILE A 108 -20.28 -5.72 -10.49
C ILE A 108 -21.53 -6.11 -11.26
N ALA A 109 -22.63 -6.27 -10.53
CA ALA A 109 -23.92 -6.36 -11.18
C ALA A 109 -24.27 -4.98 -11.75
N GLY A 110 -24.26 -4.86 -13.08
CA GLY A 110 -24.63 -3.61 -13.77
C GLY A 110 -23.49 -2.65 -14.12
N PHE A 111 -22.23 -2.93 -13.78
CA PHE A 111 -21.10 -2.05 -14.12
C PHE A 111 -20.58 -2.35 -15.53
N ARG A 112 -21.35 -1.98 -16.52
CA ARG A 112 -20.86 -1.93 -17.91
C ARG A 112 -20.45 -0.50 -18.23
N HIS A 113 -19.13 -0.21 -18.06
CA HIS A 113 -18.46 1.01 -18.54
C HIS A 113 -18.80 2.35 -17.90
N SER A 114 -19.67 2.42 -16.90
CA SER A 114 -19.93 3.65 -16.14
C SER A 114 -19.11 3.69 -14.85
N PRO A 115 -18.59 4.84 -14.42
CA PRO A 115 -17.91 4.95 -13.13
C PRO A 115 -18.86 4.63 -11.99
N LEU A 116 -18.38 3.88 -11.00
CA LEU A 116 -19.08 3.74 -9.73
C LEU A 116 -18.82 4.98 -8.89
N ILE A 117 -19.85 5.70 -8.48
CA ILE A 117 -19.76 6.88 -7.63
C ILE A 117 -20.36 6.55 -6.27
N ILE A 118 -19.55 6.66 -5.22
CA ILE A 118 -19.93 6.38 -3.85
C ILE A 118 -19.74 7.67 -3.04
N PRO A 119 -20.78 8.21 -2.39
CA PRO A 119 -20.62 9.33 -1.47
C PRO A 119 -19.85 8.87 -0.23
N PHE A 120 -19.00 9.75 0.32
CA PHE A 120 -18.31 9.48 1.56
C PHE A 120 -18.52 10.59 2.60
N GLU A 121 -18.30 10.22 3.86
CA GLU A 121 -18.27 11.14 5.00
C GLU A 121 -16.82 11.32 5.47
N LEU A 122 -16.50 12.50 6.00
CA LEU A 122 -15.27 12.74 6.74
C LEU A 122 -15.56 12.77 8.24
N ARG A 123 -14.73 12.04 9.01
CA ARG A 123 -14.69 12.15 10.48
C ARG A 123 -13.23 12.40 10.87
N GLY A 124 -12.96 13.60 11.42
CA GLY A 124 -11.61 14.14 11.37
C GLY A 124 -11.16 14.30 9.91
N SER A 125 -10.00 13.80 9.55
CA SER A 125 -9.55 13.77 8.16
C SER A 125 -9.81 12.44 7.45
N LYS A 126 -10.32 11.40 8.14
CA LYS A 126 -10.53 10.04 7.61
C LYS A 126 -11.78 9.94 6.76
N ILE A 127 -11.75 9.01 5.78
CA ILE A 127 -12.81 8.76 4.79
C ILE A 127 -13.66 7.57 5.24
N TYR A 128 -14.99 7.74 5.27
CA TYR A 128 -15.94 6.69 5.63
C TYR A 128 -16.99 6.48 4.55
N LEU A 129 -17.22 5.21 4.21
CA LEU A 129 -18.22 4.74 3.26
C LEU A 129 -19.27 3.92 4.01
N LYS A 130 -20.49 3.89 3.48
CA LYS A 130 -21.56 2.98 3.96
C LYS A 130 -21.62 1.77 3.05
N GLY A 131 -21.73 0.59 3.64
CA GLY A 131 -21.81 -0.67 2.90
C GLY A 131 -22.53 -1.76 3.67
N GLN A 132 -22.45 -2.98 3.15
CA GLN A 132 -23.02 -4.18 3.77
C GLN A 132 -22.00 -5.30 3.76
N LEU A 133 -21.83 -5.97 4.90
CA LEU A 133 -21.07 -7.21 5.04
C LEU A 133 -22.06 -8.35 5.23
N GLY A 134 -22.20 -9.22 4.22
CA GLY A 134 -23.31 -10.14 4.15
C GLY A 134 -24.65 -9.38 4.08
N GLN A 135 -25.44 -9.46 5.17
CA GLN A 135 -26.73 -8.74 5.30
C GLN A 135 -26.67 -7.61 6.34
N LYS A 136 -25.52 -7.35 6.95
CA LYS A 136 -25.35 -6.33 8.00
C LYS A 136 -24.84 -5.04 7.40
N GLU A 137 -25.45 -3.92 7.74
CA GLU A 137 -24.92 -2.60 7.45
C GLU A 137 -23.63 -2.38 8.21
N VAL A 138 -22.63 -1.78 7.54
CA VAL A 138 -21.31 -1.52 8.11
C VAL A 138 -20.82 -0.13 7.75
N MET A 139 -20.12 0.50 8.71
CA MET A 139 -19.31 1.68 8.48
C MET A 139 -17.91 1.27 8.10
N ILE A 140 -17.49 1.69 6.91
CA ILE A 140 -16.25 1.29 6.26
C ILE A 140 -15.28 2.46 6.27
N GLN A 141 -14.14 2.36 6.94
CA GLN A 141 -13.04 3.28 6.72
C GLN A 141 -12.32 2.89 5.43
N PHE A 142 -12.13 3.84 4.53
CA PHE A 142 -11.23 3.66 3.38
C PHE A 142 -9.83 4.15 3.73
N ASP A 143 -8.86 3.23 3.65
CA ASP A 143 -7.50 3.45 4.12
C ASP A 143 -6.47 2.92 3.12
N LEU A 144 -5.79 3.82 2.39
CA LEU A 144 -4.69 3.46 1.50
C LEU A 144 -3.44 2.97 2.26
N GLY A 145 -3.35 3.23 3.56
CA GLY A 145 -2.34 2.68 4.46
C GLY A 145 -2.60 1.24 4.87
N ALA A 146 -3.80 0.70 4.63
CA ALA A 146 -4.14 -0.68 4.94
C ALA A 146 -3.76 -1.63 3.78
N GLY A 147 -2.91 -2.63 4.06
CA GLY A 147 -2.50 -3.65 3.08
C GLY A 147 -3.54 -4.74 2.84
N THR A 148 -4.44 -4.95 3.79
CA THR A 148 -5.50 -5.98 3.76
C THR A 148 -6.79 -5.42 4.34
N GLY A 149 -7.89 -6.17 4.22
CA GLY A 149 -9.13 -5.86 4.91
C GLY A 149 -9.04 -6.23 6.39
N VAL A 150 -9.52 -5.35 7.27
CA VAL A 150 -9.59 -5.62 8.70
C VAL A 150 -10.99 -5.38 9.24
N VAL A 151 -11.35 -6.05 10.32
CA VAL A 151 -12.61 -5.92 11.03
C VAL A 151 -12.36 -5.55 12.48
N ASN A 152 -13.20 -4.67 13.02
CA ASN A 152 -13.17 -4.28 14.42
C ASN A 152 -13.48 -5.49 15.30
N LYS A 153 -12.56 -5.86 16.18
CA LYS A 153 -12.72 -6.99 17.11
C LYS A 153 -13.97 -6.86 17.97
N ASN A 154 -14.34 -5.64 18.36
CA ASN A 154 -15.52 -5.38 19.17
C ASN A 154 -16.84 -5.52 18.39
N ALA A 155 -16.81 -5.34 17.06
CA ALA A 155 -17.98 -5.45 16.18
C ALA A 155 -18.11 -6.85 15.55
N SER A 156 -17.02 -7.61 15.45
CA SER A 156 -16.90 -8.84 14.65
C SER A 156 -17.95 -9.91 15.01
N ALA A 157 -18.28 -10.07 16.29
CA ALA A 157 -19.31 -11.02 16.75
C ALA A 157 -20.70 -10.71 16.17
N ASN A 158 -21.03 -9.44 15.98
CA ASN A 158 -22.34 -8.98 15.49
C ASN A 158 -22.43 -9.02 13.95
N LEU A 159 -21.30 -9.16 13.26
CA LEU A 159 -21.23 -9.15 11.80
C LEU A 159 -21.41 -10.53 11.17
N GLY A 160 -21.55 -11.59 11.99
CA GLY A 160 -21.79 -12.95 11.51
C GLY A 160 -20.59 -13.58 10.78
N LEU A 161 -19.38 -13.14 11.10
CA LEU A 161 -18.15 -13.64 10.50
C LEU A 161 -17.75 -15.00 11.08
N SER A 162 -17.28 -15.90 10.22
CA SER A 162 -16.67 -17.18 10.62
C SER A 162 -15.16 -17.08 10.55
N PHE A 163 -14.49 -17.31 11.67
CA PHE A 163 -13.02 -17.24 11.76
C PHE A 163 -12.41 -18.64 11.71
N SER A 164 -11.66 -18.92 10.64
CA SER A 164 -11.10 -20.26 10.34
C SER A 164 -9.59 -20.31 10.41
N SER A 165 -8.90 -19.17 10.48
CA SER A 165 -7.45 -19.09 10.46
C SER A 165 -6.92 -17.94 11.33
N HIS A 166 -5.60 -17.86 11.44
CA HIS A 166 -4.91 -16.77 12.13
C HIS A 166 -3.83 -16.20 11.22
N THR A 167 -3.60 -14.91 11.35
CA THR A 167 -2.57 -14.18 10.60
C THR A 167 -1.78 -13.26 11.54
N LEU A 168 -0.51 -13.02 11.24
CA LEU A 168 0.27 -12.00 11.92
C LEU A 168 -0.08 -10.64 11.32
N VAL A 169 -0.51 -9.72 12.16
CA VAL A 169 -0.83 -8.33 11.80
C VAL A 169 0.16 -7.40 12.47
N SER A 170 0.82 -6.56 11.69
CA SER A 170 1.58 -5.42 12.19
C SER A 170 0.73 -4.17 12.10
N ASN A 171 0.50 -3.52 13.24
CA ASN A 171 -0.24 -2.26 13.34
C ASN A 171 0.43 -1.32 14.37
N THR A 172 -0.22 -0.21 14.69
CA THR A 172 0.31 0.76 15.68
C THR A 172 0.49 0.20 17.09
N SER A 173 -0.13 -0.95 17.41
CA SER A 173 -0.02 -1.66 18.69
C SER A 173 1.06 -2.74 18.68
N GLY A 174 1.79 -2.93 17.56
CA GLY A 174 2.83 -3.93 17.38
C GLY A 174 2.41 -5.09 16.47
N VAL A 175 3.12 -6.23 16.59
CA VAL A 175 2.82 -7.45 15.82
C VAL A 175 2.00 -8.40 16.69
N ASN A 176 0.79 -8.72 16.24
CA ASN A 176 -0.16 -9.57 16.94
C ASN A 176 -0.62 -10.73 16.05
N LYS A 177 -0.93 -11.87 16.66
CA LYS A 177 -1.56 -13.01 15.99
C LYS A 177 -3.08 -12.87 16.14
N GLU A 178 -3.76 -12.50 15.05
CA GLU A 178 -5.19 -12.20 15.04
C GLU A 178 -5.97 -13.20 14.20
N ARG A 179 -7.27 -13.38 14.52
CA ARG A 179 -8.17 -14.28 13.79
C ARG A 179 -8.51 -13.71 12.42
N THR A 180 -8.64 -14.57 11.42
CA THR A 180 -8.98 -14.19 10.05
C THR A 180 -10.24 -14.95 9.58
N SER A 181 -11.20 -14.21 9.05
CA SER A 181 -12.39 -14.69 8.36
C SER A 181 -12.16 -14.60 6.86
N GLN A 182 -12.58 -15.62 6.11
CA GLN A 182 -12.41 -15.73 4.66
C GLN A 182 -13.77 -15.88 3.96
N ASP A 183 -13.75 -15.78 2.63
CA ASP A 183 -14.93 -15.99 1.76
C ASP A 183 -16.12 -15.07 2.05
N ASN A 184 -15.87 -13.90 2.63
CA ASN A 184 -16.92 -12.93 2.90
C ASN A 184 -17.39 -12.22 1.64
N VAL A 185 -18.58 -11.63 1.71
CA VAL A 185 -19.18 -10.80 0.67
C VAL A 185 -19.37 -9.38 1.21
N LEU A 186 -18.66 -8.42 0.62
CA LEU A 186 -18.80 -7.00 0.91
C LEU A 186 -19.54 -6.31 -0.23
N ARG A 187 -20.53 -5.46 0.09
CA ARG A 187 -21.25 -4.62 -0.86
C ARG A 187 -21.10 -3.16 -0.53
N ILE A 188 -20.84 -2.34 -1.54
CA ILE A 188 -20.84 -0.88 -1.43
C ILE A 188 -21.60 -0.34 -2.65
N GLY A 189 -22.76 0.28 -2.43
CA GLY A 189 -23.65 0.63 -3.52
C GLY A 189 -24.12 -0.62 -4.29
N ASN A 190 -23.95 -0.61 -5.61
CA ASN A 190 -24.27 -1.74 -6.50
C ASN A 190 -23.08 -2.65 -6.80
N VAL A 191 -21.97 -2.50 -6.09
CA VAL A 191 -20.76 -3.30 -6.26
C VAL A 191 -20.64 -4.33 -5.16
N GLU A 192 -20.25 -5.52 -5.56
CA GLU A 192 -20.03 -6.64 -4.65
C GLU A 192 -18.57 -7.14 -4.81
N TRP A 193 -17.89 -7.28 -3.69
CA TRP A 193 -16.62 -8.01 -3.58
C TRP A 193 -16.88 -9.38 -2.97
N ARG A 194 -16.42 -10.42 -3.64
CA ARG A 194 -16.47 -11.80 -3.15
C ARG A 194 -15.10 -12.28 -2.73
N LYS A 195 -15.08 -13.34 -1.91
CA LYS A 195 -13.87 -13.94 -1.36
C LYS A 195 -13.01 -12.95 -0.59
N VAL A 196 -13.68 -12.05 0.14
CA VAL A 196 -12.99 -11.07 0.95
C VAL A 196 -12.52 -11.71 2.24
N SER A 197 -11.26 -11.48 2.59
CA SER A 197 -10.70 -11.86 3.88
C SER A 197 -10.64 -10.64 4.79
N PHE A 198 -11.05 -10.81 6.06
CA PHE A 198 -10.93 -9.80 7.10
C PHE A 198 -10.18 -10.37 8.29
N THR A 199 -9.19 -9.63 8.78
CA THR A 199 -8.46 -9.95 10.01
C THR A 199 -8.90 -9.02 11.13
N GLU A 200 -9.14 -9.55 12.32
CA GLU A 200 -9.54 -8.76 13.48
C GLU A 200 -8.42 -7.83 13.93
N VAL A 201 -8.81 -6.61 14.35
CA VAL A 201 -7.91 -5.66 15.03
C VAL A 201 -8.65 -4.97 16.16
N GLY A 202 -7.94 -4.71 17.28
CA GLY A 202 -8.53 -4.14 18.48
C GLY A 202 -8.47 -2.61 18.59
N ASN A 203 -7.73 -1.94 17.71
CA ASN A 203 -7.43 -0.51 17.80
C ASN A 203 -8.28 0.38 16.89
N MET A 204 -9.52 -0.03 16.61
CA MET A 204 -10.50 0.73 15.83
C MET A 204 -11.44 1.51 16.74
N GLN A 205 -12.03 2.60 16.20
CA GLN A 205 -13.05 3.35 16.92
C GLN A 205 -14.33 2.53 17.06
N PRO A 206 -15.16 2.76 18.10
CA PRO A 206 -16.38 1.98 18.31
C PRO A 206 -17.39 2.00 17.17
N PHE A 207 -17.40 3.04 16.35
CA PHE A 207 -18.28 3.19 15.19
C PHE A 207 -17.68 2.66 13.87
N GLU A 208 -16.41 2.26 13.87
CA GLU A 208 -15.74 1.67 12.72
C GLU A 208 -15.97 0.16 12.75
N ASP A 209 -16.62 -0.39 11.72
CA ASP A 209 -16.85 -1.83 11.63
C ASP A 209 -15.72 -2.52 10.87
N ILE A 210 -15.32 -1.97 9.72
CA ILE A 210 -14.29 -2.54 8.86
C ILE A 210 -13.40 -1.44 8.25
N ILE A 211 -12.18 -1.83 7.89
CA ILE A 211 -11.27 -1.01 7.07
C ILE A 211 -10.99 -1.78 5.78
N ILE A 212 -11.08 -1.10 4.65
CA ILE A 212 -10.65 -1.61 3.35
C ILE A 212 -9.54 -0.75 2.77
N GLY A 213 -8.58 -1.39 2.14
CA GLY A 213 -7.45 -0.72 1.50
C GLY A 213 -7.44 -0.86 -0.02
N ASN A 214 -6.32 -0.47 -0.61
CA ASN A 214 -6.13 -0.50 -2.05
C ASN A 214 -6.12 -1.91 -2.67
N SER A 215 -5.94 -2.96 -1.87
CA SER A 215 -6.03 -4.37 -2.32
C SER A 215 -7.36 -4.68 -3.01
N PHE A 216 -8.44 -3.99 -2.62
CA PHE A 216 -9.78 -4.11 -3.22
C PHE A 216 -9.89 -3.49 -4.61
N PHE A 217 -8.93 -2.66 -5.02
CA PHE A 217 -9.00 -1.84 -6.24
C PHE A 217 -7.77 -1.98 -7.15
N ARG A 218 -6.93 -3.01 -6.94
CA ARG A 218 -5.64 -3.17 -7.65
C ARG A 218 -5.74 -3.24 -9.18
N ASN A 219 -6.89 -3.59 -9.73
CA ASN A 219 -7.15 -3.61 -11.16
C ASN A 219 -8.03 -2.45 -11.64
N LYS A 220 -8.18 -1.39 -10.82
CA LYS A 220 -9.04 -0.23 -11.09
C LYS A 220 -8.27 1.07 -10.99
N VAL A 221 -8.88 2.11 -11.51
CA VAL A 221 -8.54 3.51 -11.21
C VAL A 221 -9.51 3.99 -10.16
N ILE A 222 -9.01 4.59 -9.08
CA ILE A 222 -9.85 5.20 -8.05
C ILE A 222 -9.61 6.71 -8.04
N GLU A 223 -10.68 7.49 -7.90
CA GLU A 223 -10.63 8.92 -7.66
C GLU A 223 -11.24 9.21 -6.28
N ILE A 224 -10.58 10.05 -5.49
CA ILE A 224 -11.13 10.61 -4.27
C ILE A 224 -11.25 12.11 -4.49
N ASN A 225 -12.49 12.56 -4.59
CA ASN A 225 -12.82 13.97 -4.79
C ASN A 225 -13.36 14.55 -3.48
N TYR A 226 -12.51 15.26 -2.75
CA TYR A 226 -12.88 15.85 -1.45
C TYR A 226 -13.81 17.05 -1.60
N ASP A 227 -13.78 17.77 -2.75
CA ASP A 227 -14.67 18.91 -3.00
C ASP A 227 -16.14 18.45 -3.09
N THR A 228 -16.38 17.31 -3.75
CA THR A 228 -17.72 16.74 -3.92
C THR A 228 -18.02 15.60 -2.94
N LYS A 229 -17.05 15.19 -2.11
CA LYS A 229 -17.12 14.04 -1.21
C LYS A 229 -17.54 12.75 -1.93
N GLN A 230 -16.90 12.49 -3.06
CA GLN A 230 -17.16 11.31 -3.88
C GLN A 230 -15.93 10.43 -4.02
N PHE A 231 -16.13 9.14 -3.77
CA PHE A 231 -15.19 8.08 -4.08
C PHE A 231 -15.64 7.43 -5.39
N ILE A 232 -14.80 7.50 -6.42
CA ILE A 232 -15.16 7.09 -7.78
C ILE A 232 -14.25 5.96 -8.22
N VAL A 233 -14.82 4.86 -8.73
CA VAL A 233 -14.07 3.70 -9.24
C VAL A 233 -14.31 3.57 -10.74
N CYS A 234 -13.22 3.49 -11.51
CA CYS A 234 -13.23 3.41 -12.97
C CYS A 234 -12.36 2.23 -13.46
N ASP A 235 -12.67 1.73 -14.68
CA ASP A 235 -11.83 0.75 -15.38
C ASP A 235 -10.64 1.38 -16.10
N ARG A 236 -10.68 2.67 -16.34
CA ARG A 236 -9.65 3.44 -17.07
C ARG A 236 -9.56 4.86 -16.53
N LEU A 237 -8.43 5.46 -16.79
CA LEU A 237 -8.16 6.85 -16.39
C LEU A 237 -9.23 7.79 -17.00
N PRO A 238 -9.86 8.67 -16.18
CA PRO A 238 -10.83 9.62 -16.68
C PRO A 238 -10.18 10.64 -17.62
N ALA A 239 -10.98 11.21 -18.54
CA ALA A 239 -10.58 12.36 -19.32
C ALA A 239 -10.52 13.61 -18.42
N GLY A 240 -9.67 14.60 -18.76
CA GLY A 240 -9.68 15.88 -18.04
C GLY A 240 -8.75 15.97 -16.84
N LEU A 241 -7.51 15.51 -17.00
CA LEU A 241 -6.45 15.61 -15.97
C LEU A 241 -5.82 17.02 -15.86
N LYS A 242 -6.47 18.05 -16.39
CA LYS A 242 -5.96 19.43 -16.31
C LYS A 242 -5.81 19.88 -14.85
N GLY A 243 -4.64 20.36 -14.51
CA GLY A 243 -4.29 20.81 -13.16
C GLY A 243 -3.83 19.71 -12.21
N TYR A 244 -3.89 18.45 -12.61
CA TYR A 244 -3.30 17.36 -11.83
C TYR A 244 -1.79 17.23 -12.07
N ARG A 245 -1.04 17.06 -10.99
CA ARG A 245 0.38 16.67 -11.00
C ARG A 245 0.48 15.15 -10.98
N LYS A 246 1.22 14.60 -11.94
CA LYS A 246 1.44 13.16 -12.09
C LYS A 246 2.69 12.71 -11.35
N LEU A 247 2.57 11.71 -10.47
CA LEU A 247 3.65 11.12 -9.70
C LEU A 247 3.75 9.61 -9.98
N PRO A 248 4.96 9.04 -9.97
CA PRO A 248 5.14 7.58 -10.01
C PRO A 248 4.69 6.97 -8.68
N VAL A 249 4.19 5.73 -8.75
CA VAL A 249 3.80 4.92 -7.58
C VAL A 249 4.36 3.52 -7.74
N TYR A 250 4.82 2.92 -6.66
CA TYR A 250 4.96 1.47 -6.50
C TYR A 250 4.16 1.04 -5.26
N TYR A 251 4.02 -0.25 -5.03
CA TYR A 251 3.18 -0.76 -3.95
C TYR A 251 3.99 -1.63 -3.00
N GLU A 252 3.81 -1.39 -1.70
CA GLU A 252 4.24 -2.29 -0.64
C GLU A 252 3.01 -2.93 0.00
N GLN A 253 2.87 -4.24 -0.09
CA GLN A 253 1.68 -4.95 0.40
C GLN A 253 0.37 -4.28 -0.09
N HIS A 254 0.30 -3.94 -1.37
CA HIS A 254 -0.80 -3.22 -2.03
C HIS A 254 -0.98 -1.75 -1.62
N ARG A 255 -0.21 -1.23 -0.68
CA ARG A 255 -0.25 0.16 -0.22
C ARG A 255 0.55 1.06 -1.16
N PRO A 256 0.00 2.18 -1.66
CA PRO A 256 0.70 3.04 -2.61
C PRO A 256 1.80 3.86 -1.93
N MET A 257 3.02 3.71 -2.46
CA MET A 257 4.18 4.52 -2.10
C MET A 257 4.39 5.59 -3.16
N PHE A 258 4.57 6.84 -2.76
CA PHE A 258 4.81 7.95 -3.68
C PHE A 258 6.00 8.79 -3.24
N LYS A 259 6.63 9.52 -4.17
CA LYS A 259 7.80 10.33 -3.90
C LYS A 259 7.41 11.75 -3.50
N ALA A 260 7.96 12.22 -2.38
CA ALA A 260 7.79 13.58 -1.89
C ALA A 260 9.13 14.08 -1.29
N ARG A 261 9.20 15.35 -0.98
CA ARG A 261 10.36 16.00 -0.39
C ARG A 261 10.04 16.49 0.99
N ILE A 262 10.98 16.33 1.92
CA ILE A 262 10.95 17.02 3.21
C ILE A 262 12.20 17.88 3.36
N CYS A 263 12.10 18.93 4.17
CA CYS A 263 13.17 19.88 4.41
C CYS A 263 13.25 20.25 5.90
N GLN A 264 14.44 20.18 6.46
CA GLN A 264 14.72 20.71 7.81
C GLN A 264 16.01 21.51 7.78
N ASN A 265 15.98 22.76 8.26
CA ASN A 265 17.15 23.64 8.36
C ASN A 265 17.95 23.77 7.06
N GLY A 266 17.26 23.89 5.92
CA GLY A 266 17.86 23.98 4.60
C GLY A 266 18.30 22.65 3.99
N ARG A 267 18.35 21.57 4.76
CA ARG A 267 18.64 20.21 4.26
C ARG A 267 17.39 19.60 3.64
N ARG A 268 17.52 19.08 2.42
CA ARG A 268 16.43 18.52 1.64
C ARG A 268 16.61 17.02 1.49
N TYR A 269 15.50 16.27 1.60
CA TYR A 269 15.46 14.83 1.47
C TYR A 269 14.32 14.42 0.54
N ASP A 270 14.65 13.81 -0.61
CA ASP A 270 13.67 13.16 -1.47
C ASP A 270 13.54 11.71 -1.03
N HIS A 271 12.32 11.30 -0.66
CA HIS A 271 12.06 9.96 -0.13
C HIS A 271 10.72 9.41 -0.62
N TRP A 272 10.53 8.10 -0.49
CA TRP A 272 9.27 7.43 -0.76
C TRP A 272 8.44 7.36 0.53
N PHE A 273 7.19 7.77 0.44
CA PHE A 273 6.27 7.81 1.57
C PHE A 273 5.03 7.00 1.26
N LEU A 274 4.51 6.30 2.25
CA LEU A 274 3.20 5.69 2.18
C LEU A 274 2.12 6.80 2.10
N PHE A 275 1.19 6.64 1.17
CA PHE A 275 0.00 7.48 1.06
C PHE A 275 -1.08 6.92 1.99
N ASP A 276 -1.20 7.47 3.20
CA ASP A 276 -2.01 6.91 4.28
C ASP A 276 -3.27 7.76 4.54
N THR A 277 -4.39 7.38 3.92
CA THR A 277 -5.69 8.07 4.15
C THR A 277 -6.37 7.65 5.45
N GLY A 278 -5.88 6.61 6.11
CA GLY A 278 -6.38 6.13 7.40
C GLY A 278 -5.81 6.86 8.61
N ARG A 279 -4.72 7.63 8.42
CA ARG A 279 -4.10 8.39 9.49
C ARG A 279 -4.68 9.79 9.60
N ASP A 280 -5.31 10.08 10.73
CA ASP A 280 -5.73 11.45 11.10
C ASP A 280 -4.55 12.20 11.73
N GLY A 281 -3.64 12.66 10.89
CA GLY A 281 -2.42 13.37 11.24
C GLY A 281 -1.69 13.86 9.99
N THR A 282 -0.54 14.50 10.15
CA THR A 282 0.25 15.08 9.05
C THR A 282 1.14 14.04 8.38
N MET A 283 2.06 13.47 9.14
CA MET A 283 3.06 12.51 8.64
C MET A 283 3.72 11.75 9.79
N LEU A 284 4.57 10.78 9.42
CA LEU A 284 5.50 10.08 10.31
C LEU A 284 6.79 9.82 9.53
N LEU A 285 7.94 9.93 10.18
CA LEU A 285 9.22 9.43 9.66
C LEU A 285 9.51 8.07 10.28
N GLY A 286 9.42 7.03 9.46
CA GLY A 286 9.73 5.66 9.85
C GLY A 286 11.22 5.34 9.82
N GLU A 287 11.59 4.13 10.21
CA GLU A 287 12.96 3.67 10.17
C GLU A 287 13.51 3.48 8.74
N ASP A 288 12.67 3.33 7.73
CA ASP A 288 13.02 3.34 6.31
C ASP A 288 13.71 4.65 5.88
N PHE A 289 13.38 5.76 6.57
CA PHE A 289 14.01 7.06 6.39
C PHE A 289 15.09 7.31 7.45
N THR A 290 14.78 7.12 8.72
CA THR A 290 15.71 7.46 9.82
C THR A 290 16.91 6.53 9.89
N GLY A 291 16.79 5.28 9.40
CA GLY A 291 17.86 4.30 9.31
C GLY A 291 18.83 4.52 8.13
N LEU A 292 18.54 5.44 7.22
CA LEU A 292 19.49 5.81 6.17
C LEU A 292 20.67 6.58 6.76
N ASP A 293 21.85 6.36 6.17
CA ASP A 293 23.12 6.93 6.66
C ASP A 293 23.02 8.46 6.89
N GLY A 294 23.31 8.86 8.12
CA GLY A 294 23.33 10.26 8.54
C GLY A 294 21.97 10.91 8.74
N ASN A 295 20.83 10.29 8.35
CA ASN A 295 19.53 10.92 8.51
C ASN A 295 19.14 11.10 9.97
N TRP A 296 19.24 10.05 10.79
CA TRP A 296 18.92 10.15 12.21
C TRP A 296 19.71 11.23 12.95
N VAL A 297 21.02 11.26 12.69
CA VAL A 297 21.92 12.22 13.35
C VAL A 297 21.62 13.66 12.91
N SER A 298 21.26 13.86 11.64
CA SER A 298 21.01 15.18 11.06
C SER A 298 19.65 15.78 11.46
N LEU A 299 18.68 14.96 11.87
CA LEU A 299 17.39 15.44 12.36
C LEU A 299 17.55 16.14 13.70
N GLN A 300 17.21 17.44 13.73
CA GLN A 300 17.21 18.24 14.95
C GLN A 300 15.85 18.12 15.64
N PRO A 301 15.78 17.57 16.84
CA PRO A 301 14.53 17.43 17.57
C PRO A 301 14.12 18.72 18.26
N LEU A 302 12.81 18.95 18.37
CA LEU A 302 12.21 19.85 19.36
C LEU A 302 12.26 19.22 20.76
N MET A 303 12.03 17.90 20.83
CA MET A 303 12.14 17.08 22.03
C MET A 303 12.32 15.60 21.69
N ILE A 304 12.67 14.80 22.69
CA ILE A 304 12.76 13.33 22.57
C ILE A 304 11.79 12.72 23.58
N ILE A 305 10.88 11.86 23.10
CA ILE A 305 9.91 11.14 23.92
C ILE A 305 10.02 9.66 23.62
N ASN A 306 10.29 8.84 24.65
CA ASN A 306 10.40 7.38 24.53
C ASN A 306 11.35 6.92 23.40
N GLY A 307 12.46 7.65 23.19
CA GLY A 307 13.45 7.37 22.15
C GLY A 307 13.08 7.89 20.76
N ARG A 308 11.86 8.40 20.54
CA ARG A 308 11.44 9.04 19.29
C ARG A 308 11.79 10.52 19.31
N LYS A 309 12.27 11.05 18.22
CA LYS A 309 12.45 12.49 18.04
C LYS A 309 11.13 13.12 17.59
N ILE A 310 10.71 14.18 18.29
CA ILE A 310 9.69 15.09 17.78
C ILE A 310 10.43 16.15 16.97
N VAL A 311 10.12 16.26 15.68
CA VAL A 311 10.85 17.17 14.79
C VAL A 311 9.89 18.16 14.13
N ARG A 312 10.41 19.38 13.85
CA ARG A 312 9.75 20.38 13.02
C ARG A 312 10.42 20.37 11.64
N LEU A 313 9.63 20.28 10.57
CA LEU A 313 10.11 20.28 9.21
C LEU A 313 9.07 20.82 8.23
N ASP A 314 9.49 21.08 7.00
CA ASP A 314 8.61 21.40 5.88
C ASP A 314 8.47 20.19 4.97
N ALA A 315 7.35 20.09 4.23
CA ALA A 315 7.15 19.09 3.19
C ALA A 315 6.73 19.74 1.86
N GLU A 316 7.09 19.09 0.76
CA GLU A 316 6.61 19.43 -0.58
C GLU A 316 5.97 18.18 -1.21
N ILE A 317 4.67 18.26 -1.48
CA ILE A 317 3.86 17.22 -2.11
C ILE A 317 3.30 17.76 -3.41
N ALA A 318 3.62 17.13 -4.54
CA ALA A 318 3.14 17.55 -5.86
C ALA A 318 3.37 19.04 -6.18
N GLY A 319 4.44 19.65 -5.65
CA GLY A 319 4.77 21.06 -5.83
C GLY A 319 4.03 22.02 -4.90
N ILE A 320 3.26 21.53 -3.94
CA ILE A 320 2.63 22.31 -2.87
C ILE A 320 3.49 22.16 -1.60
N SER A 321 3.83 23.30 -0.99
CA SER A 321 4.61 23.36 0.26
C SER A 321 3.70 23.41 1.48
N PHE A 322 4.00 22.55 2.45
CA PHE A 322 3.44 22.55 3.80
C PHE A 322 4.55 22.94 4.78
N LYS A 323 4.29 23.90 5.64
CA LYS A 323 5.30 24.51 6.49
C LYS A 323 5.14 24.10 7.95
N ASP A 324 6.27 24.10 8.67
CA ASP A 324 6.27 23.99 10.12
C ASP A 324 5.59 22.73 10.67
N ILE A 325 5.56 21.64 9.91
CA ILE A 325 4.96 20.37 10.33
C ILE A 325 5.70 19.85 11.56
N VAL A 326 4.95 19.50 12.61
CA VAL A 326 5.50 18.77 13.77
C VAL A 326 5.13 17.31 13.68
N THR A 327 6.12 16.44 13.74
CA THR A 327 5.93 14.99 13.58
C THR A 327 6.93 14.18 14.39
N ASN A 328 6.64 12.87 14.50
CA ASN A 328 7.52 11.89 15.13
C ASN A 328 8.49 11.31 14.09
N ALA A 329 9.74 11.11 14.49
CA ALA A 329 10.73 10.33 13.78
C ALA A 329 11.09 9.09 14.62
N ALA A 330 10.96 7.91 14.01
CA ALA A 330 11.22 6.62 14.65
C ALA A 330 12.71 6.45 14.99
N ASP A 331 13.02 5.82 16.10
CA ASP A 331 14.39 5.45 16.46
C ASP A 331 14.83 4.24 15.61
N PRO A 332 15.84 4.41 14.74
CA PRO A 332 16.30 3.30 13.88
C PRO A 332 16.97 2.16 14.66
N ALA A 333 17.36 2.38 15.92
CA ALA A 333 17.86 1.32 16.81
C ALA A 333 16.74 0.45 17.39
N LYS A 334 15.48 0.87 17.25
CA LYS A 334 14.28 0.15 17.74
C LYS A 334 13.25 0.03 16.62
N PRO A 335 13.56 -0.70 15.53
CA PRO A 335 12.69 -0.78 14.38
C PRO A 335 11.36 -1.47 14.75
N ASN A 336 10.27 -0.94 14.23
CA ASN A 336 8.91 -1.46 14.44
C ASN A 336 8.19 -1.78 13.11
N GLY A 337 8.87 -1.67 11.97
CA GLY A 337 8.33 -1.95 10.63
C GLY A 337 7.36 -0.88 10.11
N CYS A 338 7.31 0.28 10.76
CA CYS A 338 6.44 1.37 10.32
C CYS A 338 7.13 2.18 9.22
N PRO A 339 6.58 2.28 8.00
CA PRO A 339 7.17 3.10 6.94
C PRO A 339 6.98 4.58 7.23
N SER A 340 7.80 5.40 6.61
CA SER A 340 7.54 6.84 6.51
C SER A 340 6.25 7.07 5.73
N LEU A 341 5.39 7.96 6.20
CA LEU A 341 4.07 8.19 5.61
C LEU A 341 3.65 9.65 5.68
N PHE A 342 2.74 10.01 4.78
CA PHE A 342 1.90 11.20 4.90
C PHE A 342 0.48 10.79 5.27
N GLY A 343 -0.11 11.53 6.21
CA GLY A 343 -1.47 11.33 6.67
C GLY A 343 -2.46 12.33 6.06
N ASN A 344 -3.72 12.12 6.37
CA ASN A 344 -4.80 12.76 5.64
C ASN A 344 -5.08 14.22 6.03
N GLN A 345 -4.45 14.76 7.07
CA GLN A 345 -4.46 16.21 7.32
C GLN A 345 -3.78 17.00 6.18
N LEU A 346 -2.77 16.39 5.50
CA LEU A 346 -2.10 16.98 4.34
C LEU A 346 -2.66 16.41 3.03
N LEU A 347 -2.83 15.07 2.94
CA LEU A 347 -3.28 14.41 1.73
C LEU A 347 -4.72 14.77 1.37
N GLY A 348 -5.59 15.00 2.36
CA GLY A 348 -6.97 15.46 2.17
C GLY A 348 -7.10 16.87 1.59
N GLN A 349 -5.99 17.62 1.43
CA GLN A 349 -5.96 18.91 0.74
C GLN A 349 -5.75 18.75 -0.78
N PHE A 350 -5.79 17.50 -1.27
CA PHE A 350 -5.75 17.18 -2.70
C PHE A 350 -6.95 16.33 -3.10
N ASN A 351 -7.53 16.60 -4.25
CA ASN A 351 -8.26 15.58 -5.00
C ASN A 351 -7.23 14.67 -5.65
N LEU A 352 -7.45 13.36 -5.58
CA LEU A 352 -6.49 12.38 -6.07
C LEU A 352 -7.12 11.40 -7.05
N ILE A 353 -6.30 10.93 -8.01
CA ILE A 353 -6.62 9.78 -8.85
C ILE A 353 -5.45 8.80 -8.74
N LEU A 354 -5.74 7.60 -8.25
CA LEU A 354 -4.77 6.50 -8.19
C LEU A 354 -5.05 5.51 -9.33
N ASP A 355 -4.21 5.54 -10.34
CA ASP A 355 -4.22 4.59 -11.46
C ASP A 355 -3.41 3.34 -11.06
N ASN A 356 -4.08 2.37 -10.45
CA ASN A 356 -3.47 1.13 -10.03
C ASN A 356 -2.99 0.28 -11.22
N ILE A 357 -3.58 0.46 -12.38
CA ILE A 357 -3.24 -0.29 -13.58
C ILE A 357 -1.86 0.12 -14.09
N ASN A 358 -1.59 1.43 -14.10
CA ASN A 358 -0.34 1.98 -14.63
C ASN A 358 0.64 2.45 -13.55
N GLY A 359 0.32 2.31 -12.26
CA GLY A 359 1.16 2.75 -11.14
C GLY A 359 1.45 4.25 -11.21
N LYS A 360 0.38 5.06 -11.25
CA LYS A 360 0.45 6.51 -11.26
C LYS A 360 -0.51 7.11 -10.27
N LEU A 361 -0.03 8.14 -9.59
CA LEU A 361 -0.83 8.99 -8.72
C LEU A 361 -0.95 10.37 -9.35
N TYR A 362 -2.14 10.92 -9.39
CA TYR A 362 -2.42 12.26 -9.85
C TYR A 362 -3.00 13.05 -8.69
N LEU A 363 -2.39 14.19 -8.37
CA LEU A 363 -2.79 15.06 -7.26
C LEU A 363 -3.11 16.46 -7.79
N LYS A 364 -4.23 17.01 -7.33
CA LYS A 364 -4.65 18.37 -7.61
C LYS A 364 -5.11 19.03 -6.31
N ALA A 365 -4.53 20.16 -5.94
CA ALA A 365 -5.01 20.93 -4.78
C ALA A 365 -6.52 21.17 -4.90
N ASN A 366 -7.22 20.97 -3.79
CA ASN A 366 -8.68 21.13 -3.69
C ASN A 366 -9.06 22.34 -2.85
N SER A 367 -10.36 22.55 -2.59
CA SER A 367 -10.88 23.69 -1.82
C SER A 367 -10.43 23.69 -0.34
N ARG A 368 -9.92 22.57 0.15
CA ARG A 368 -9.40 22.43 1.53
C ARG A 368 -7.94 22.84 1.66
N LEU A 369 -7.28 23.29 0.58
CA LEU A 369 -5.90 23.75 0.65
C LEU A 369 -5.78 24.95 1.62
N GLY A 370 -4.90 24.80 2.61
CA GLY A 370 -4.73 25.78 3.69
C GLY A 370 -5.57 25.49 4.94
N GLU A 371 -6.34 24.39 4.99
CA GLU A 371 -6.93 23.94 6.25
C GLU A 371 -5.86 23.66 7.30
N PRO A 372 -6.19 23.88 8.59
CA PRO A 372 -5.26 23.62 9.70
C PRO A 372 -4.78 22.17 9.74
N TYR A 373 -3.53 21.99 10.13
CA TYR A 373 -2.90 20.70 10.38
C TYR A 373 -1.98 20.80 11.61
N SER A 374 -1.41 19.71 12.06
CA SER A 374 -0.49 19.68 13.20
C SER A 374 0.82 20.39 12.85
N ASP A 375 0.83 21.71 12.99
CA ASP A 375 1.96 22.61 12.76
C ASP A 375 2.65 23.01 14.08
N TYR A 376 3.75 23.74 14.00
CA TYR A 376 4.51 24.18 15.16
C TYR A 376 3.71 25.12 16.08
N LYS A 377 2.82 25.95 15.52
CA LYS A 377 1.95 26.83 16.28
C LYS A 377 0.92 26.04 17.11
N SER A 378 0.35 25.01 16.53
CA SER A 378 -0.56 24.10 17.24
C SER A 378 0.17 23.33 18.35
N TYR A 379 1.38 22.86 18.07
CA TYR A 379 2.23 22.18 19.05
C TYR A 379 2.55 23.08 20.26
N LEU A 380 2.89 24.34 20.06
CA LEU A 380 3.14 25.28 21.16
C LEU A 380 1.90 25.50 22.06
N LYS A 381 0.73 25.63 21.43
CA LYS A 381 -0.54 25.77 22.17
C LYS A 381 -0.84 24.54 23.04
N GLU A 382 -0.56 23.33 22.53
CA GLU A 382 -0.74 22.11 23.30
C GLU A 382 0.24 22.02 24.46
N LEU A 383 1.50 22.44 24.28
CA LEU A 383 2.47 22.50 25.37
C LEU A 383 2.04 23.48 26.49
N GLU A 384 1.57 24.67 26.14
CA GLU A 384 1.07 25.67 27.10
C GLU A 384 -0.12 25.11 27.88
N LYS A 385 -1.07 24.46 27.21
CA LYS A 385 -2.24 23.87 27.85
C LYS A 385 -1.85 22.77 28.84
N ASN A 386 -0.99 21.84 28.45
CA ASN A 386 -0.53 20.75 29.30
C ASN A 386 0.25 21.26 30.51
N THR A 387 0.98 22.37 30.38
CA THR A 387 1.69 23.01 31.52
C THR A 387 0.73 23.63 32.53
N GLN A 388 -0.40 24.18 32.06
CA GLN A 388 -1.44 24.75 32.92
C GLN A 388 -2.28 23.69 33.66
N GLU A 389 -2.51 22.52 33.03
CA GLU A 389 -3.27 21.40 33.63
C GLU A 389 -2.48 20.63 34.69
N HIS A 390 -1.15 20.84 34.78
CA HIS A 390 -0.25 20.23 35.80
C HIS A 390 0.23 21.19 36.89
N GLN A 391 -0.25 22.43 36.89
CA GLN A 391 -0.12 23.40 37.96
C GLN A 391 -1.39 23.49 38.82
#